data_d36d8e33ae8e49e97189cfa7879549a6
#
_entry.id   d36d8e33ae8e49e97189cfa7879549a6
#
_cell.length_a   1.000
_cell.length_b   1.000
_cell.length_c   1.000
_cell.angle_alpha   90.00
_cell.angle_beta   90.00
_cell.angle_gamma   90.00
#
_symmetry.space_group_name_H-M   'P 1'
#
loop_
_entity.id
_entity.type
_entity.pdbx_description
1 polymer ?
#
loop_
_entity_poly.entity_id
_entity_poly.type
_entity_poly.pdbx_seq_one_letter_code
_entity_poly.pdbx_strand_id
1 'polypeptide(L)'
;MAKSILVIDDETMILDAIKIIFEDMGYSVHTSSDPLKGTDEAIRGSYDLILTDIRMPVRNGAEITEAVLAARPHARILVITAFPNDPLAERALKAGAVGLLRKPFEIAKILDFLKD
;
A
#
# COMPACT_ATOMS: atom_id res chain seq x y z
N MET A 1 -19.80 -8.52 -0.84
CA MET A 1 -19.04 -7.88 0.25
C MET A 1 -18.08 -6.85 -0.32
N ALA A 2 -17.86 -5.76 0.41
CA ALA A 2 -16.92 -4.74 -0.03
C ALA A 2 -15.50 -5.26 0.02
N LYS A 3 -14.71 -4.91 -0.99
CA LYS A 3 -13.28 -5.17 -0.94
C LYS A 3 -12.63 -4.23 0.07
N SER A 4 -11.56 -4.70 0.71
CA SER A 4 -10.87 -3.95 1.76
C SER A 4 -9.47 -3.54 1.30
N ILE A 5 -9.11 -2.32 1.67
CA ILE A 5 -7.82 -1.72 1.32
C ILE A 5 -7.16 -1.20 2.59
N LEU A 6 -5.88 -1.47 2.74
CA LEU A 6 -5.05 -0.84 3.78
C LEU A 6 -4.10 0.12 3.10
N VAL A 7 -4.02 1.35 3.59
CA VAL A 7 -3.12 2.38 3.06
C VAL A 7 -2.15 2.80 4.15
N ILE A 8 -0.86 2.69 3.86
CA ILE A 8 0.22 3.05 4.78
C ILE A 8 1.00 4.20 4.15
N ASP A 9 0.96 5.38 4.74
CA ASP A 9 1.63 6.57 4.25
C ASP A 9 1.79 7.54 5.43
N ASP A 10 2.95 8.14 5.59
CA ASP A 10 3.17 9.10 6.67
C ASP A 10 2.55 10.48 6.39
N GLU A 11 2.06 10.71 5.18
CA GLU A 11 1.34 11.92 4.83
C GLU A 11 -0.17 11.75 5.08
N THR A 12 -0.65 12.32 6.18
CA THR A 12 -2.06 12.15 6.57
C THR A 12 -3.05 12.70 5.56
N MET A 13 -2.69 13.74 4.82
CA MET A 13 -3.56 14.29 3.77
C MET A 13 -3.82 13.28 2.66
N ILE A 14 -2.81 12.49 2.31
CA ILE A 14 -2.96 11.42 1.29
C ILE A 14 -3.88 10.33 1.82
N LEU A 15 -3.69 9.93 3.08
CA LEU A 15 -4.54 8.92 3.72
C LEU A 15 -5.99 9.35 3.72
N ASP A 16 -6.26 10.59 4.12
CA ASP A 16 -7.62 11.12 4.19
C ASP A 16 -8.26 11.18 2.81
N ALA A 17 -7.52 11.63 1.81
CA ALA A 17 -8.03 11.74 0.44
C ALA A 17 -8.38 10.37 -0.14
N ILE A 18 -7.49 9.39 0.00
CA ILE A 18 -7.72 8.04 -0.50
C ILE A 18 -8.91 7.40 0.21
N LYS A 19 -8.99 7.56 1.53
CA LYS A 19 -10.09 7.01 2.31
C LYS A 19 -11.45 7.55 1.84
N ILE A 20 -11.56 8.86 1.69
CA ILE A 20 -12.80 9.49 1.23
C ILE A 20 -13.19 8.97 -0.15
N ILE A 21 -12.26 8.97 -1.09
CA ILE A 21 -12.52 8.58 -2.47
C ILE A 21 -12.96 7.12 -2.56
N PHE A 22 -12.22 6.22 -1.94
CA PHE A 22 -12.51 4.79 -2.04
C PHE A 22 -13.73 4.37 -1.22
N GLU A 23 -13.97 4.98 -0.07
CA GLU A 23 -15.19 4.70 0.70
C GLU A 23 -16.43 5.16 -0.06
N ASP A 24 -16.34 6.29 -0.77
CA ASP A 24 -17.43 6.76 -1.63
C ASP A 24 -17.73 5.78 -2.77
N MET A 25 -16.73 5.03 -3.20
CA MET A 25 -16.90 3.98 -4.22
C MET A 25 -17.37 2.64 -3.65
N GLY A 26 -17.54 2.53 -2.34
CA GLY A 26 -18.03 1.30 -1.71
C GLY A 26 -16.96 0.38 -1.14
N TYR A 27 -15.71 0.81 -1.13
CA TYR A 27 -14.63 0.03 -0.53
C TYR A 27 -14.53 0.25 0.98
N SER A 28 -14.02 -0.74 1.70
CA SER A 28 -13.66 -0.58 3.11
C SER A 28 -12.19 -0.16 3.17
N VAL A 29 -11.90 0.97 3.80
CA VAL A 29 -10.53 1.53 3.81
C VAL A 29 -10.03 1.70 5.23
N HIS A 30 -8.86 1.12 5.50
CA HIS A 30 -8.12 1.33 6.73
C HIS A 30 -6.85 2.10 6.40
N THR A 31 -6.48 3.04 7.24
CA THR A 31 -5.29 3.86 7.03
C THR A 31 -4.36 3.79 8.23
N SER A 32 -3.07 3.91 7.97
CA SER A 32 -2.06 4.01 9.02
C SER A 32 -0.98 4.99 8.62
N SER A 33 -0.70 5.96 9.48
CA SER A 33 0.39 6.90 9.28
C SER A 33 1.70 6.43 9.91
N ASP A 34 1.64 5.33 10.66
CA ASP A 34 2.79 4.73 11.33
C ASP A 34 3.19 3.45 10.60
N PRO A 35 4.40 3.39 10.00
CA PRO A 35 4.80 2.22 9.23
C PRO A 35 4.93 0.94 10.06
N LEU A 36 5.21 1.04 11.35
CA LEU A 36 5.27 -0.15 12.21
C LEU A 36 3.89 -0.70 12.50
N LYS A 37 2.95 0.18 12.86
CA LYS A 37 1.55 -0.21 13.07
C LYS A 37 0.91 -0.70 11.78
N GLY A 38 1.21 -0.03 10.66
CA GLY A 38 0.70 -0.44 9.35
C GLY A 38 1.18 -1.82 8.96
N THR A 39 2.44 -2.13 9.22
CA THR A 39 2.99 -3.47 8.97
C THR A 39 2.24 -4.52 9.80
N ASP A 40 2.02 -4.23 11.08
CA ASP A 40 1.33 -5.14 11.98
C ASP A 40 -0.12 -5.37 11.54
N GLU A 41 -0.82 -4.32 11.15
CA GLU A 41 -2.18 -4.41 10.62
C GLU A 41 -2.23 -5.25 9.33
N ALA A 42 -1.25 -5.06 8.44
CA ALA A 42 -1.16 -5.83 7.19
C ALA A 42 -0.96 -7.31 7.45
N ILE A 43 -0.17 -7.65 8.47
CA ILE A 43 0.10 -9.05 8.84
C ILE A 43 -1.10 -9.69 9.50
N ARG A 44 -1.78 -8.98 10.40
CA ARG A 44 -2.92 -9.51 11.17
C ARG A 44 -4.21 -9.51 10.40
N GLY A 45 -4.41 -8.50 9.55
CA GLY A 45 -5.65 -8.35 8.81
C GLY A 45 -5.66 -9.15 7.52
N SER A 46 -6.79 -9.08 6.82
CA SER A 46 -6.94 -9.66 5.50
C SER A 46 -7.47 -8.55 4.58
N TYR A 47 -6.62 -8.09 3.69
CA TYR A 47 -6.95 -7.00 2.77
C TYR A 47 -6.84 -7.47 1.33
N ASP A 48 -7.71 -6.94 0.48
CA ASP A 48 -7.66 -7.23 -0.96
C ASP A 48 -6.49 -6.51 -1.62
N LEU A 49 -6.08 -5.38 -1.05
CA LEU A 49 -4.92 -4.63 -1.54
C LEU A 49 -4.32 -3.84 -0.38
N ILE A 50 -3.00 -3.82 -0.33
CA ILE A 50 -2.23 -3.00 0.61
C ILE A 50 -1.44 -1.99 -0.21
N LEU A 51 -1.66 -0.69 0.06
CA LEU A 51 -0.91 0.39 -0.55
C LEU A 51 0.10 0.88 0.45
N THR A 52 1.36 1.00 0.05
CA THR A 52 2.37 1.58 0.94
C THR A 52 3.27 2.55 0.18
N ASP A 53 3.54 3.70 0.80
CA ASP A 53 4.58 4.59 0.34
C ASP A 53 5.93 3.90 0.54
N ILE A 54 6.90 4.21 -0.32
CA ILE A 54 8.25 3.63 -0.24
C ILE A 54 9.08 4.36 0.81
N ARG A 55 9.08 5.69 0.77
CA ARG A 55 9.97 6.51 1.61
C ARG A 55 9.24 6.99 2.86
N MET A 56 9.45 6.29 3.97
CA MET A 56 8.90 6.65 5.27
C MET A 56 10.00 6.51 6.33
N PRO A 57 9.94 7.32 7.41
CA PRO A 57 10.89 7.16 8.51
C PRO A 57 10.67 5.82 9.23
N VAL A 58 11.69 5.31 9.86
CA VAL A 58 11.71 4.10 10.69
C VAL A 58 11.64 2.81 9.86
N ARG A 59 10.67 2.68 8.96
CA ARG A 59 10.53 1.50 8.10
C ARG A 59 10.05 1.95 6.72
N ASN A 60 10.77 1.55 5.68
CA ASN A 60 10.41 1.90 4.31
C ASN A 60 9.45 0.84 3.70
N GLY A 61 8.87 1.17 2.54
CA GLY A 61 7.90 0.31 1.89
C GLY A 61 8.48 -1.01 1.40
N ALA A 62 9.76 -1.08 1.08
CA ALA A 62 10.39 -2.34 0.71
C ALA A 62 10.49 -3.28 1.91
N GLU A 63 10.87 -2.74 3.07
CA GLU A 63 10.89 -3.51 4.32
C GLU A 63 9.50 -4.00 4.70
N ILE A 64 8.48 -3.16 4.54
CA ILE A 64 7.10 -3.54 4.79
C ILE A 64 6.69 -4.70 3.87
N THR A 65 6.99 -4.58 2.58
CA THR A 65 6.67 -5.61 1.59
C THR A 65 7.29 -6.94 1.97
N GLU A 66 8.58 -6.93 2.33
CA GLU A 66 9.29 -8.14 2.73
C GLU A 66 8.68 -8.77 3.97
N ALA A 67 8.39 -7.96 5.00
CA ALA A 67 7.83 -8.47 6.26
C ALA A 67 6.42 -9.03 6.06
N VAL A 68 5.58 -8.34 5.32
CA VAL A 68 4.20 -8.77 5.10
C VAL A 68 4.16 -10.05 4.27
N LEU A 69 4.92 -10.12 3.19
CA LEU A 69 4.92 -11.30 2.34
C LEU A 69 5.56 -12.51 3.00
N ALA A 70 6.49 -12.31 3.94
CA ALA A 70 7.03 -13.40 4.73
C ALA A 70 5.95 -14.03 5.63
N ALA A 71 5.05 -13.21 6.17
CA ALA A 71 3.97 -13.67 7.05
C ALA A 71 2.71 -14.09 6.25
N ARG A 72 2.44 -13.40 5.14
CA ARG A 72 1.26 -13.63 4.29
C ARG A 72 1.69 -13.68 2.81
N PRO A 73 2.11 -14.84 2.31
CA PRO A 73 2.66 -14.94 0.94
C PRO A 73 1.70 -14.54 -0.18
N HIS A 74 0.40 -14.54 0.08
CA HIS A 74 -0.61 -14.18 -0.92
C HIS A 74 -1.09 -12.74 -0.80
N ALA A 75 -0.53 -11.97 0.13
CA ALA A 75 -0.90 -10.56 0.26
C ALA A 75 -0.52 -9.80 -1.02
N ARG A 76 -1.39 -8.85 -1.41
CA ARG A 76 -1.15 -8.04 -2.60
C ARG A 76 -0.74 -6.65 -2.15
N ILE A 77 0.50 -6.27 -2.46
CA ILE A 77 1.07 -5.00 -2.03
C ILE A 77 1.43 -4.16 -3.26
N LEU A 78 0.87 -2.97 -3.32
CA LEU A 78 1.15 -1.98 -4.35
C LEU A 78 1.98 -0.87 -3.69
N VAL A 79 3.16 -0.61 -4.22
CA VAL A 79 4.06 0.38 -3.65
C VAL A 79 4.00 1.69 -4.43
N ILE A 80 4.16 2.81 -3.73
CA ILE A 80 4.05 4.15 -4.30
C ILE A 80 5.34 4.91 -4.03
N THR A 81 5.89 5.54 -5.05
CA THR A 81 7.12 6.33 -4.92
C THR A 81 6.99 7.68 -5.62
N ALA A 82 7.66 8.69 -5.07
CA ALA A 82 7.78 10.00 -5.71
C ALA A 82 8.95 10.06 -6.70
N PHE A 83 9.85 9.06 -6.67
CA PHE A 83 11.10 9.11 -7.43
C PHE A 83 11.15 8.05 -8.51
N PRO A 84 11.54 8.42 -9.77
CA PRO A 84 11.81 7.42 -10.78
C PRO A 84 13.07 6.62 -10.42
N ASN A 85 13.10 5.35 -10.79
CA ASN A 85 14.26 4.48 -10.57
C ASN A 85 14.70 4.37 -9.10
N ASP A 86 13.75 4.44 -8.17
CA ASP A 86 14.05 4.29 -6.74
C ASP A 86 14.51 2.86 -6.46
N PRO A 87 15.74 2.66 -5.92
CA PRO A 87 16.23 1.31 -5.62
C PRO A 87 15.35 0.56 -4.62
N LEU A 88 14.69 1.26 -3.70
CA LEU A 88 13.77 0.63 -2.76
C LEU A 88 12.52 0.13 -3.46
N ALA A 89 12.06 0.81 -4.50
CA ALA A 89 10.93 0.35 -5.30
C ALA A 89 11.28 -0.95 -6.02
N GLU A 90 12.49 -1.05 -6.60
CA GLU A 90 12.95 -2.29 -7.21
C GLU A 90 13.04 -3.41 -6.19
N ARG A 91 13.54 -3.13 -5.00
CA ARG A 91 13.63 -4.10 -3.90
C ARG A 91 12.24 -4.64 -3.54
N ALA A 92 11.24 -3.76 -3.45
CA ALA A 92 9.87 -4.15 -3.15
C ALA A 92 9.30 -5.05 -4.25
N LEU A 93 9.53 -4.71 -5.52
CA LEU A 93 9.08 -5.53 -6.64
C LEU A 93 9.74 -6.92 -6.63
N LYS A 94 11.03 -6.99 -6.36
CA LYS A 94 11.75 -8.26 -6.24
C LYS A 94 11.22 -9.11 -5.08
N ALA A 95 10.78 -8.46 -4.01
CA ALA A 95 10.19 -9.16 -2.86
C ALA A 95 8.80 -9.71 -3.17
N GLY A 96 8.15 -9.23 -4.22
CA GLY A 96 6.85 -9.75 -4.66
C GLY A 96 5.72 -8.74 -4.65
N ALA A 97 5.99 -7.43 -4.55
CA ALA A 97 4.96 -6.42 -4.71
C ALA A 97 4.28 -6.60 -6.08
N VAL A 98 2.96 -6.38 -6.14
CA VAL A 98 2.19 -6.61 -7.37
C VAL A 98 2.38 -5.50 -8.39
N GLY A 99 2.88 -4.36 -7.97
CA GLY A 99 3.12 -3.25 -8.88
C GLY A 99 3.70 -2.04 -8.18
N LEU A 100 3.92 -1.00 -8.96
CA LEU A 100 4.52 0.25 -8.53
C LEU A 100 3.76 1.40 -9.18
N LEU A 101 3.39 2.41 -8.38
CA LEU A 101 2.84 3.65 -8.89
C LEU A 101 3.76 4.82 -8.54
N ARG A 102 3.83 5.78 -9.44
CA ARG A 102 4.61 7.01 -9.22
C ARG A 102 3.67 8.14 -8.84
N LYS A 103 4.08 8.93 -7.84
CA LYS A 103 3.36 10.16 -7.48
C LYS A 103 3.68 11.26 -8.50
N PRO A 104 2.70 12.07 -8.92
CA PRO A 104 1.27 11.91 -8.65
C PRO A 104 0.66 10.75 -9.44
N PHE A 105 -0.29 10.05 -8.84
CA PHE A 105 -0.92 8.90 -9.48
C PHE A 105 -2.42 9.13 -9.67
N GLU A 106 -3.00 8.39 -10.62
CA GLU A 106 -4.43 8.41 -10.87
C GLU A 106 -5.11 7.31 -10.07
N ILE A 107 -6.29 7.61 -9.53
CA ILE A 107 -7.09 6.63 -8.80
C ILE A 107 -7.41 5.41 -9.65
N ALA A 108 -7.64 5.61 -10.96
CA ALA A 108 -7.91 4.51 -11.89
C ALA A 108 -6.79 3.46 -11.90
N LYS A 109 -5.55 3.87 -11.68
CA LYS A 109 -4.41 2.94 -11.62
C LYS A 109 -4.50 2.01 -10.43
N ILE A 110 -4.96 2.53 -9.29
CA ILE A 110 -5.17 1.70 -8.09
C ILE A 110 -6.32 0.73 -8.35
N LEU A 111 -7.40 1.19 -8.97
CA LEU A 111 -8.55 0.36 -9.28
C LEU A 111 -8.19 -0.84 -10.14
N ASP A 112 -7.21 -0.71 -11.03
CA ASP A 112 -6.76 -1.81 -11.88
C ASP A 112 -6.26 -2.99 -11.05
N PHE A 113 -5.67 -2.73 -9.88
CA PHE A 113 -5.18 -3.78 -8.99
C PHE A 113 -6.28 -4.39 -8.11
N LEU A 114 -7.47 -3.81 -8.10
CA LEU A 114 -8.62 -4.30 -7.35
C LEU A 114 -9.59 -5.12 -8.20
N LYS A 115 -9.38 -5.18 -9.49
CA LYS A 115 -10.20 -5.98 -10.40
C LYS A 115 -9.91 -7.47 -10.20
N ASP A 116 -10.95 -8.25 -10.31
CA ASP A 116 -10.84 -9.71 -10.24
C ASP A 116 -10.28 -10.29 -11.53
#